data_c7ae178fa0d062b45d18e4d0bb010a55
#
_entry.id   c7ae178fa0d062b45d18e4d0bb010a55
#
_cell.length_a   1.000
_cell.length_b   1.000
_cell.length_c   1.000
_cell.angle_alpha   90.00
_cell.angle_beta   90.00
_cell.angle_gamma   90.00
#
_symmetry.space_group_name_H-M   'P 1'
#
loop_
_entity.id
_entity.type
_entity.pdbx_description
1 polymer ?
#
loop_
_entity_poly.entity_id
_entity_poly.type
_entity_poly.pdbx_seq_one_letter_code
_entity_poly.pdbx_strand_id
1 'polypeptide(L)'
;MERFLRRLGVPERCFELIDTVIATCEQCNAFKPVPRRPRFGAELAGHFGDVLMVDLFYIFGMQFMLMIDEAVRYKVAALLANKDGKSIMKCLLLNWIRYFGPCKCITSDQEGGIKSDDFALACDRYSIHRKMAGSDDKGQHTTTGLVERHIQLVKCSSLKCEMQCRQEGLPVDKEDIVVECAMGQNFQLEYNGYTPAQGVLGHN
;
A
#
# COMPACT_ATOMS: atom_id res chain seq x y z
N MET A 1 16.47 4.31 1.99
CA MET A 1 16.93 4.97 0.75
C MET A 1 18.37 4.63 0.42
N GLU A 2 19.36 4.98 1.24
CA GLU A 2 20.79 4.70 0.96
C GLU A 2 21.10 3.25 0.66
N ARG A 3 20.58 2.30 1.45
CA ARG A 3 20.77 0.86 1.26
C ARG A 3 20.29 0.37 -0.10
N PHE A 4 19.16 0.90 -0.57
CA PHE A 4 18.62 0.63 -1.90
C PHE A 4 19.53 1.19 -3.01
N LEU A 5 19.95 2.44 -2.87
CA LEU A 5 20.85 3.08 -3.84
C LEU A 5 22.22 2.39 -3.91
N ARG A 6 22.77 1.90 -2.77
CA ARG A 6 24.00 1.11 -2.75
C ARG A 6 23.88 -0.17 -3.58
N ARG A 7 22.73 -0.84 -3.52
CA ARG A 7 22.47 -2.05 -4.33
C ARG A 7 22.37 -1.77 -5.81
N LEU A 8 21.89 -0.58 -6.19
CA LEU A 8 21.86 -0.12 -7.57
C LEU A 8 23.24 0.33 -8.08
N GLY A 9 24.30 0.20 -7.27
CA GLY A 9 25.66 0.59 -7.66
C GLY A 9 25.90 2.10 -7.74
N VAL A 10 25.05 2.91 -7.06
CA VAL A 10 25.22 4.35 -7.00
C VAL A 10 26.53 4.69 -6.29
N PRO A 11 27.41 5.53 -6.88
CA PRO A 11 28.71 5.90 -6.28
C PRO A 11 28.55 6.55 -4.91
N GLU A 12 29.45 6.21 -3.97
CA GLU A 12 29.41 6.69 -2.56
C GLU A 12 29.30 8.22 -2.47
N ARG A 13 30.00 8.95 -3.32
CA ARG A 13 29.96 10.44 -3.40
C ARG A 13 28.56 11.02 -3.62
N CYS A 14 27.63 10.22 -4.17
CA CYS A 14 26.26 10.67 -4.40
C CYS A 14 25.43 10.65 -3.12
N PHE A 15 25.82 9.89 -2.09
CA PHE A 15 25.07 9.82 -0.84
C PHE A 15 25.16 11.12 -0.04
N GLU A 16 26.26 11.84 -0.12
CA GLU A 16 26.44 13.15 0.54
C GLU A 16 25.46 14.21 -0.01
N LEU A 17 24.94 13.99 -1.23
CA LEU A 17 23.99 14.89 -1.86
C LEU A 17 22.52 14.59 -1.54
N ILE A 18 22.23 13.43 -0.92
CA ILE A 18 20.85 13.00 -0.67
C ILE A 18 20.09 14.02 0.20
N ASP A 19 20.70 14.44 1.30
CA ASP A 19 20.05 15.40 2.20
C ASP A 19 19.83 16.75 1.53
N THR A 20 20.78 17.18 0.70
CA THR A 20 20.67 18.42 -0.07
C THR A 20 19.53 18.31 -1.11
N VAL A 21 19.45 17.21 -1.84
CA VAL A 21 18.38 16.96 -2.82
C VAL A 21 17.02 16.93 -2.14
N ILE A 22 16.88 16.23 -1.00
CA ILE A 22 15.64 16.17 -0.24
C ILE A 22 15.24 17.57 0.26
N ALA A 23 16.18 18.36 0.74
CA ALA A 23 15.92 19.69 1.27
C ALA A 23 15.49 20.69 0.20
N THR A 24 16.01 20.56 -1.02
CA THR A 24 15.75 21.47 -2.16
C THR A 24 14.64 21.01 -3.10
N CYS A 25 14.21 19.75 -3.00
CA CYS A 25 13.17 19.20 -3.86
C CYS A 25 11.81 19.84 -3.57
N GLU A 26 11.28 20.61 -4.53
CA GLU A 26 9.99 21.31 -4.41
C GLU A 26 8.84 20.32 -4.16
N GLN A 27 8.82 19.17 -4.86
CA GLN A 27 7.79 18.15 -4.74
C GLN A 27 7.83 17.50 -3.36
N CYS A 28 9.02 17.19 -2.85
CA CYS A 28 9.16 16.65 -1.49
C CYS A 28 8.72 17.63 -0.41
N ASN A 29 9.03 18.90 -0.58
CA ASN A 29 8.66 19.96 0.38
C ASN A 29 7.16 20.28 0.31
N ALA A 30 6.55 20.31 -0.88
CA ALA A 30 5.11 20.55 -1.05
C ALA A 30 4.21 19.51 -0.36
N PHE A 31 4.70 18.26 -0.26
CA PHE A 31 3.96 17.15 0.35
C PHE A 31 4.59 16.62 1.65
N LYS A 32 5.32 17.48 2.36
CA LYS A 32 5.95 17.10 3.63
C LYS A 32 4.89 16.79 4.69
N PRO A 33 4.82 15.56 5.22
CA PRO A 33 3.82 15.23 6.21
C PRO A 33 4.10 15.96 7.53
N VAL A 34 3.03 16.40 8.19
CA VAL A 34 3.13 16.94 9.55
C VAL A 34 3.57 15.80 10.49
N PRO A 35 4.58 16.01 11.35
CA PRO A 35 5.02 15.00 12.32
C PRO A 35 3.85 14.56 13.21
N ARG A 36 3.54 13.27 13.23
CA ARG A 36 2.51 12.70 14.09
C ARG A 36 3.15 11.99 15.27
N ARG A 37 2.53 12.09 16.45
CA ARG A 37 2.98 11.35 17.62
C ARG A 37 2.86 9.84 17.37
N PRO A 38 3.85 9.03 17.77
CA PRO A 38 3.76 7.58 17.67
C PRO A 38 2.58 7.07 18.51
N ARG A 39 1.79 6.16 17.94
CA ARG A 39 0.74 5.43 18.66
C ARG A 39 1.29 4.07 19.05
N PHE A 40 1.15 3.70 20.32
CA PHE A 40 1.61 2.42 20.85
C PHE A 40 0.53 1.34 20.73
N GLY A 41 0.95 0.10 20.47
CA GLY A 41 0.28 -1.11 20.87
C GLY A 41 -0.87 -1.60 20.01
N ALA A 42 -0.60 -2.10 18.78
CA ALA A 42 -1.45 -3.08 18.13
C ALA A 42 -0.69 -4.41 18.03
N GLU A 43 -1.32 -5.50 18.43
CA GLU A 43 -0.85 -6.82 18.05
C GLU A 43 -1.03 -6.95 16.53
N LEU A 44 0.07 -7.19 15.84
CA LEU A 44 0.09 -7.35 14.40
C LEU A 44 0.12 -8.82 14.03
N ALA A 45 -0.36 -9.16 12.82
CA ALA A 45 -0.24 -10.50 12.27
C ALA A 45 1.22 -10.99 12.30
N GLY A 46 1.42 -12.29 12.62
CA GLY A 46 2.75 -12.86 12.79
C GLY A 46 3.43 -13.24 11.48
N HIS A 47 2.65 -13.60 10.45
CA HIS A 47 3.18 -14.13 9.20
C HIS A 47 2.51 -13.49 7.99
N PHE A 48 3.23 -13.48 6.86
CA PHE A 48 2.68 -13.09 5.57
C PHE A 48 1.49 -13.98 5.20
N GLY A 49 0.41 -13.34 4.74
CA GLY A 49 -0.84 -14.02 4.39
C GLY A 49 -1.79 -14.32 5.55
N ASP A 50 -1.42 -13.98 6.79
CA ASP A 50 -2.35 -14.13 7.92
C ASP A 50 -3.50 -13.11 7.82
N VAL A 51 -3.18 -11.83 7.66
CA VAL A 51 -4.16 -10.75 7.56
C VAL A 51 -3.84 -9.83 6.38
N LEU A 52 -4.78 -9.73 5.47
CA LEU A 52 -4.77 -8.78 4.37
C LEU A 52 -5.72 -7.63 4.68
N MET A 53 -5.20 -6.42 4.71
CA MET A 53 -6.00 -5.23 4.86
C MET A 53 -6.34 -4.68 3.48
N VAL A 54 -7.62 -4.37 3.27
CA VAL A 54 -8.13 -3.88 1.98
C VAL A 54 -8.89 -2.59 2.21
N ASP A 55 -8.59 -1.56 1.41
CA ASP A 55 -9.30 -0.30 1.45
C ASP A 55 -9.32 0.36 0.07
N LEU A 56 -10.33 1.19 -0.17
CA LEU A 56 -10.53 1.87 -1.45
C LEU A 56 -10.13 3.34 -1.34
N PHE A 57 -9.49 3.86 -2.37
CA PHE A 57 -9.09 5.26 -2.40
C PHE A 57 -9.22 5.88 -3.79
N TYR A 58 -9.34 7.20 -3.81
CA TYR A 58 -9.40 8.00 -5.03
C TYR A 58 -8.14 8.84 -5.18
N ILE A 59 -7.62 8.84 -6.39
CA ILE A 59 -6.55 9.74 -6.83
C ILE A 59 -6.66 9.95 -8.35
N PHE A 60 -6.33 11.14 -8.84
CA PHE A 60 -6.40 11.50 -10.26
C PHE A 60 -7.77 11.30 -10.94
N GLY A 61 -8.86 11.32 -10.16
CA GLY A 61 -10.21 11.03 -10.65
C GLY A 61 -10.50 9.55 -10.86
N MET A 62 -9.58 8.67 -10.52
CA MET A 62 -9.70 7.21 -10.63
C MET A 62 -9.82 6.55 -9.26
N GLN A 63 -10.47 5.40 -9.22
CA GLN A 63 -10.64 4.62 -8.01
C GLN A 63 -9.67 3.45 -7.99
N PHE A 64 -8.98 3.29 -6.87
CA PHE A 64 -8.03 2.19 -6.64
C PHE A 64 -8.42 1.38 -5.41
N MET A 65 -8.01 0.13 -5.41
CA MET A 65 -8.00 -0.73 -4.23
C MET A 65 -6.56 -0.90 -3.76
N LEU A 66 -6.28 -0.57 -2.49
CA LEU A 66 -5.04 -0.92 -1.83
C LEU A 66 -5.24 -2.23 -1.06
N MET A 67 -4.38 -3.18 -1.33
CA MET A 67 -4.24 -4.44 -0.61
C MET A 67 -2.90 -4.42 0.10
N ILE A 68 -2.86 -4.59 1.40
CA ILE A 68 -1.61 -4.58 2.19
C ILE A 68 -1.60 -5.71 3.21
N ASP A 69 -0.54 -6.49 3.21
CA ASP A 69 -0.31 -7.50 4.24
C ASP A 69 0.05 -6.83 5.57
N GLU A 70 -0.61 -7.25 6.65
CA GLU A 70 -0.43 -6.65 7.96
C GLU A 70 0.92 -6.97 8.59
N ALA A 71 1.51 -8.15 8.34
CA ALA A 71 2.77 -8.57 8.94
C ALA A 71 3.98 -7.87 8.30
N VAL A 72 4.09 -7.96 6.98
CA VAL A 72 5.28 -7.51 6.25
C VAL A 72 5.12 -6.16 5.55
N ARG A 73 3.91 -5.60 5.53
CA ARG A 73 3.59 -4.33 4.85
C ARG A 73 3.72 -4.36 3.32
N TYR A 74 3.81 -5.55 2.73
CA TYR A 74 3.78 -5.68 1.28
C TYR A 74 2.43 -5.22 0.76
N LYS A 75 2.44 -4.35 -0.24
CA LYS A 75 1.23 -3.74 -0.75
C LYS A 75 1.13 -3.82 -2.26
N VAL A 76 -0.11 -3.88 -2.72
CA VAL A 76 -0.47 -3.80 -4.14
C VAL A 76 -1.57 -2.77 -4.28
N ALA A 77 -1.41 -1.80 -5.17
CA ALA A 77 -2.47 -0.91 -5.60
C ALA A 77 -2.95 -1.35 -6.98
N ALA A 78 -4.26 -1.41 -7.17
CA ALA A 78 -4.84 -1.80 -8.44
C ALA A 78 -6.06 -0.93 -8.78
N LEU A 79 -6.20 -0.58 -10.06
CA LEU A 79 -7.37 0.16 -10.55
C LEU A 79 -8.64 -0.68 -10.32
N LEU A 80 -9.67 -0.05 -9.79
CA LEU A 80 -10.95 -0.69 -9.54
C LEU A 80 -12.00 -0.13 -10.50
N ALA A 81 -12.58 -0.99 -11.31
CA ALA A 81 -13.57 -0.57 -12.29
C ALA A 81 -14.88 -0.10 -11.65
N ASN A 82 -15.35 -0.82 -10.61
CA ASN A 82 -16.59 -0.52 -9.88
C ASN A 82 -16.47 -0.89 -8.41
N LYS A 83 -17.30 -0.29 -7.55
CA LYS A 83 -17.37 -0.56 -6.10
C LYS A 83 -18.24 -1.76 -5.72
N ASP A 84 -18.74 -2.52 -6.67
CA ASP A 84 -19.54 -3.70 -6.37
C ASP A 84 -18.67 -4.89 -5.92
N GLY A 85 -19.26 -5.81 -5.16
CA GLY A 85 -18.54 -6.93 -4.58
C GLY A 85 -17.86 -7.85 -5.59
N LYS A 86 -18.43 -7.99 -6.80
CA LYS A 86 -17.84 -8.81 -7.87
C LYS A 86 -16.57 -8.17 -8.42
N SER A 87 -16.60 -6.85 -8.65
CA SER A 87 -15.45 -6.08 -9.13
C SER A 87 -14.31 -6.08 -8.10
N ILE A 88 -14.65 -5.89 -6.82
CA ILE A 88 -13.69 -5.95 -5.71
C ILE A 88 -13.05 -7.34 -5.63
N MET A 89 -13.87 -8.41 -5.67
CA MET A 89 -13.35 -9.77 -5.62
C MET A 89 -12.49 -10.12 -6.84
N LYS A 90 -12.90 -9.69 -8.04
CA LYS A 90 -12.10 -9.86 -9.25
C LYS A 90 -10.75 -9.15 -9.13
N CYS A 91 -10.74 -7.93 -8.62
CA CYS A 91 -9.51 -7.16 -8.37
C CYS A 91 -8.60 -7.90 -7.38
N LEU A 92 -9.14 -8.39 -6.27
CA LEU A 92 -8.40 -9.18 -5.27
C LEU A 92 -7.84 -10.48 -5.88
N LEU A 93 -8.64 -11.19 -6.67
CA LEU A 93 -8.22 -12.43 -7.32
C LEU A 93 -7.06 -12.20 -8.28
N LEU A 94 -7.15 -11.20 -9.14
CA LEU A 94 -6.16 -10.96 -10.18
C LEU A 94 -4.86 -10.33 -9.67
N ASN A 95 -4.93 -9.52 -8.61
CA ASN A 95 -3.79 -8.73 -8.15
C ASN A 95 -3.17 -9.26 -6.84
N TRP A 96 -3.85 -10.15 -6.13
CA TRP A 96 -3.31 -10.74 -4.90
C TRP A 96 -3.34 -12.26 -4.90
N ILE A 97 -4.54 -12.86 -4.92
CA ILE A 97 -4.70 -14.32 -4.73
C ILE A 97 -3.96 -15.12 -5.80
N ARG A 98 -3.96 -14.64 -7.04
CA ARG A 98 -3.25 -15.29 -8.16
C ARG A 98 -1.75 -15.48 -7.91
N TYR A 99 -1.12 -14.57 -7.17
CA TYR A 99 0.34 -14.58 -6.98
C TYR A 99 0.76 -15.14 -5.62
N PHE A 100 -0.02 -14.88 -4.58
CA PHE A 100 0.32 -15.18 -3.20
C PHE A 100 -0.57 -16.24 -2.55
N GLY A 101 -1.63 -16.65 -3.24
CA GLY A 101 -2.67 -17.48 -2.63
C GLY A 101 -3.66 -16.69 -1.78
N PRO A 102 -4.71 -17.35 -1.26
CA PRO A 102 -5.67 -16.73 -0.37
C PRO A 102 -5.03 -16.41 0.99
N CYS A 103 -5.33 -15.25 1.54
CA CYS A 103 -5.00 -14.90 2.92
C CYS A 103 -5.96 -15.59 3.89
N LYS A 104 -5.59 -15.74 5.16
CA LYS A 104 -6.48 -16.33 6.18
C LYS A 104 -7.62 -15.39 6.56
N CYS A 105 -7.33 -14.09 6.65
CA CYS A 105 -8.30 -13.09 7.04
C CYS A 105 -8.19 -11.82 6.18
N ILE A 106 -9.33 -11.24 5.80
CA ILE A 106 -9.40 -9.90 5.21
C ILE A 106 -9.98 -8.95 6.25
N THR A 107 -9.27 -7.85 6.49
CA THR A 107 -9.76 -6.73 7.29
C THR A 107 -10.03 -5.53 6.37
N SER A 108 -11.21 -4.95 6.47
CA SER A 108 -11.61 -3.80 5.65
C SER A 108 -12.51 -2.86 6.42
N ASP A 109 -12.62 -1.64 5.93
CA ASP A 109 -13.66 -0.73 6.37
C ASP A 109 -15.05 -1.18 5.88
N GLN A 110 -16.10 -0.58 6.44
CA GLN A 110 -17.50 -0.93 6.17
C GLN A 110 -18.02 -0.42 4.82
N GLU A 111 -17.24 -0.51 3.74
CA GLU A 111 -17.70 -0.14 2.40
C GLU A 111 -18.75 -1.13 1.83
N GLY A 112 -19.76 -0.59 1.14
CA GLY A 112 -20.93 -1.36 0.68
C GLY A 112 -20.60 -2.57 -0.19
N GLY A 113 -19.61 -2.48 -1.08
CA GLY A 113 -19.20 -3.60 -1.95
C GLY A 113 -18.56 -4.75 -1.19
N ILE A 114 -17.78 -4.43 -0.14
CA ILE A 114 -17.12 -5.44 0.72
C ILE A 114 -18.13 -6.12 1.66
N LYS A 115 -19.23 -5.42 2.00
CA LYS A 115 -20.35 -5.97 2.76
C LYS A 115 -21.27 -6.86 1.93
N SER A 116 -21.19 -6.81 0.60
CA SER A 116 -22.12 -7.53 -0.26
C SER A 116 -22.04 -9.05 -0.09
N ASP A 117 -23.18 -9.71 -0.33
CA ASP A 117 -23.26 -11.17 -0.31
C ASP A 117 -22.37 -11.81 -1.37
N ASP A 118 -22.22 -11.17 -2.53
CA ASP A 118 -21.33 -11.62 -3.60
C ASP A 118 -19.87 -11.72 -3.12
N PHE A 119 -19.40 -10.70 -2.41
CA PHE A 119 -18.05 -10.70 -1.83
C PHE A 119 -17.94 -11.73 -0.70
N ALA A 120 -18.99 -11.87 0.12
CA ALA A 120 -19.07 -12.87 1.17
C ALA A 120 -18.89 -14.29 0.63
N LEU A 121 -19.73 -14.67 -0.32
CA LEU A 121 -19.71 -16.00 -0.97
C LEU A 121 -18.36 -16.30 -1.64
N ALA A 122 -17.74 -15.26 -2.23
CA ALA A 122 -16.44 -15.41 -2.84
C ALA A 122 -15.34 -15.65 -1.79
N CYS A 123 -15.36 -14.94 -0.65
CA CYS A 123 -14.43 -15.18 0.46
C CYS A 123 -14.59 -16.59 1.04
N ASP A 124 -15.84 -17.06 1.23
CA ASP A 124 -16.13 -18.40 1.74
C ASP A 124 -15.58 -19.49 0.81
N ARG A 125 -15.67 -19.28 -0.52
CA ARG A 125 -15.09 -20.20 -1.52
C ARG A 125 -13.59 -20.40 -1.36
N TYR A 126 -12.87 -19.36 -0.94
CA TYR A 126 -11.42 -19.38 -0.71
C TYR A 126 -11.04 -19.62 0.76
N SER A 127 -12.03 -19.91 1.63
CA SER A 127 -11.84 -20.06 3.09
C SER A 127 -11.19 -18.82 3.73
N ILE A 128 -11.52 -17.63 3.23
CA ILE A 128 -11.03 -16.36 3.75
C ILE A 128 -12.00 -15.85 4.81
N HIS A 129 -11.52 -15.72 6.05
CA HIS A 129 -12.29 -15.08 7.11
C HIS A 129 -12.38 -13.56 6.87
N ARG A 130 -13.56 -12.97 7.14
CA ARG A 130 -13.76 -11.50 6.99
C ARG A 130 -13.91 -10.85 8.36
N LYS A 131 -13.11 -9.83 8.60
CA LYS A 131 -13.18 -8.97 9.78
C LYS A 131 -13.51 -7.54 9.34
N MET A 132 -14.68 -7.05 9.74
CA MET A 132 -15.07 -5.66 9.42
C MET A 132 -14.64 -4.73 10.55
N ALA A 133 -13.98 -3.63 10.23
CA ALA A 133 -13.63 -2.61 11.20
C ALA A 133 -14.92 -1.95 11.74
N GLY A 134 -15.04 -1.82 13.06
CA GLY A 134 -16.19 -1.19 13.71
C GLY A 134 -17.21 -2.11 14.37
N SER A 135 -17.05 -3.45 14.32
CA SER A 135 -17.84 -4.38 15.12
C SER A 135 -17.13 -4.71 16.43
N ASP A 136 -17.55 -4.06 17.49
CA ASP A 136 -17.45 -4.42 18.92
C ASP A 136 -16.09 -4.60 19.64
N ASP A 137 -14.93 -4.35 19.04
CA ASP A 137 -13.65 -4.48 19.74
C ASP A 137 -12.88 -3.16 19.86
N LYS A 138 -12.57 -2.76 21.09
CA LYS A 138 -11.83 -1.52 21.44
C LYS A 138 -10.40 -1.41 20.85
N GLY A 139 -9.93 -2.44 20.14
CA GLY A 139 -8.60 -2.47 19.47
C GLY A 139 -8.60 -2.14 17.97
N GLN A 140 -9.77 -2.01 17.33
CA GLN A 140 -9.87 -1.96 15.86
C GLN A 140 -9.51 -0.60 15.22
N HIS A 141 -9.50 0.49 15.97
CA HIS A 141 -9.06 1.80 15.47
C HIS A 141 -7.57 1.85 15.06
N THR A 142 -6.78 0.86 15.47
CA THR A 142 -5.37 0.78 15.12
C THR A 142 -5.13 0.12 13.76
N THR A 143 -5.96 -0.85 13.40
CA THR A 143 -5.85 -1.60 12.14
C THR A 143 -6.24 -0.73 10.93
N THR A 144 -7.35 0.00 11.00
CA THR A 144 -7.74 0.94 9.94
C THR A 144 -6.72 2.06 9.76
N GLY A 145 -6.15 2.57 10.85
CA GLY A 145 -5.12 3.61 10.79
C GLY A 145 -3.83 3.18 10.07
N LEU A 146 -3.57 1.87 9.93
CA LEU A 146 -2.43 1.37 9.19
C LEU A 146 -2.66 1.48 7.69
N VAL A 147 -3.77 0.95 7.18
CA VAL A 147 -4.09 1.00 5.74
C VAL A 147 -4.27 2.45 5.27
N GLU A 148 -4.95 3.29 6.05
CA GLU A 148 -5.11 4.72 5.77
C GLU A 148 -3.74 5.43 5.62
N ARG A 149 -2.79 5.13 6.52
CA ARG A 149 -1.43 5.68 6.43
C ARG A 149 -0.73 5.26 5.15
N HIS A 150 -0.86 3.99 4.75
CA HIS A 150 -0.25 3.50 3.51
C HIS A 150 -0.92 4.10 2.27
N ILE A 151 -2.23 4.32 2.29
CA ILE A 151 -2.93 5.08 1.25
C ILE A 151 -2.37 6.50 1.13
N GLN A 152 -2.16 7.18 2.26
CA GLN A 152 -1.57 8.52 2.26
C GLN A 152 -0.15 8.52 1.68
N LEU A 153 0.67 7.51 2.00
CA LEU A 153 2.02 7.38 1.44
C LEU A 153 1.97 7.17 -0.08
N VAL A 154 1.09 6.28 -0.57
CA VAL A 154 0.91 6.05 -2.01
C VAL A 154 0.43 7.32 -2.70
N LYS A 155 -0.60 7.98 -2.18
CA LYS A 155 -1.10 9.25 -2.74
C LYS A 155 -0.02 10.32 -2.81
N CYS A 156 0.73 10.49 -1.71
CA CYS A 156 1.78 11.50 -1.65
C CYS A 156 2.89 11.25 -2.68
N SER A 157 3.37 10.00 -2.79
CA SER A 157 4.39 9.64 -3.79
C SER A 157 3.87 9.77 -5.22
N SER A 158 2.62 9.37 -5.47
CA SER A 158 2.01 9.47 -6.81
C SER A 158 1.84 10.93 -7.26
N LEU A 159 1.42 11.82 -6.34
CA LEU A 159 1.31 13.25 -6.65
C LEU A 159 2.67 13.87 -6.95
N LYS A 160 3.70 13.52 -6.18
CA LYS A 160 5.08 13.99 -6.45
C LYS A 160 5.60 13.50 -7.79
N CYS A 161 5.39 12.22 -8.09
CA CYS A 161 5.81 11.62 -9.34
C CYS A 161 5.08 12.28 -10.54
N GLU A 162 3.78 12.50 -10.45
CA GLU A 162 2.99 13.16 -11.50
C GLU A 162 3.47 14.61 -11.73
N MET A 163 3.72 15.36 -10.66
CA MET A 163 4.28 16.71 -10.77
C MET A 163 5.64 16.71 -11.47
N GLN A 164 6.52 15.80 -11.11
CA GLN A 164 7.84 15.67 -11.73
C GLN A 164 7.72 15.32 -13.23
N CYS A 165 6.92 14.29 -13.55
CA CYS A 165 6.70 13.90 -14.94
C CYS A 165 6.13 15.07 -15.79
N ARG A 166 5.21 15.84 -15.23
CA ARG A 166 4.64 17.02 -15.89
C ARG A 166 5.69 18.10 -16.13
N GLN A 167 6.56 18.37 -15.16
CA GLN A 167 7.65 19.37 -15.31
C GLN A 167 8.68 18.95 -16.36
N GLU A 168 8.95 17.65 -16.46
CA GLU A 168 9.87 17.07 -17.42
C GLU A 168 9.26 16.82 -18.81
N GLY A 169 7.95 17.04 -18.95
CA GLY A 169 7.22 16.79 -20.20
C GLY A 169 7.09 15.32 -20.57
N LEU A 170 7.16 14.41 -19.56
CA LEU A 170 7.06 12.98 -19.77
C LEU A 170 5.59 12.54 -19.83
N PRO A 171 5.14 11.89 -20.93
CA PRO A 171 3.80 11.34 -21.03
C PRO A 171 3.72 10.01 -20.27
N VAL A 172 3.22 10.03 -19.04
CA VAL A 172 3.05 8.83 -18.21
C VAL A 172 1.58 8.66 -17.86
N ASP A 173 1.08 7.42 -17.91
CA ASP A 173 -0.26 7.11 -17.47
C ASP A 173 -0.37 7.26 -15.94
N LYS A 174 -1.44 7.87 -15.49
CA LYS A 174 -1.67 8.10 -14.05
C LYS A 174 -1.94 6.81 -13.28
N GLU A 175 -2.49 5.79 -13.94
CA GLU A 175 -2.63 4.45 -13.36
C GLU A 175 -1.25 3.86 -13.08
N ASP A 176 -0.37 3.90 -14.06
CA ASP A 176 1.00 3.37 -13.94
C ASP A 176 1.75 4.07 -12.81
N ILE A 177 1.64 5.40 -12.68
CA ILE A 177 2.24 6.15 -11.57
C ILE A 177 1.81 5.58 -10.21
N VAL A 178 0.51 5.32 -10.02
CA VAL A 178 0.00 4.82 -8.73
C VAL A 178 0.51 3.41 -8.44
N VAL A 179 0.47 2.54 -9.43
CA VAL A 179 0.93 1.14 -9.32
C VAL A 179 2.43 1.09 -9.03
N GLU A 180 3.23 1.83 -9.79
CA GLU A 180 4.69 1.88 -9.62
C GLU A 180 5.10 2.52 -8.28
N CYS A 181 4.41 3.56 -7.83
CA CYS A 181 4.65 4.15 -6.52
C CYS A 181 4.36 3.16 -5.38
N ALA A 182 3.28 2.39 -5.46
CA ALA A 182 2.99 1.35 -4.48
C ALA A 182 4.03 0.23 -4.50
N MET A 183 4.41 -0.23 -5.70
CA MET A 183 5.47 -1.23 -5.90
C MET A 183 6.82 -0.73 -5.39
N GLY A 184 7.23 0.48 -5.77
CA GLY A 184 8.50 1.08 -5.35
C GLY A 184 8.63 1.17 -3.82
N GLN A 185 7.53 1.44 -3.12
CA GLN A 185 7.51 1.46 -1.66
C GLN A 185 7.79 0.09 -1.03
N ASN A 186 7.48 -1.03 -1.70
CA ASN A 186 7.81 -2.37 -1.21
C ASN A 186 9.31 -2.64 -1.19
N PHE A 187 10.08 -1.95 -2.04
CA PHE A 187 11.54 -2.09 -2.12
C PHE A 187 12.30 -1.00 -1.37
N GLN A 188 11.68 0.15 -1.12
CA GLN A 188 12.36 1.33 -0.58
C GLN A 188 12.08 1.57 0.90
N LEU A 189 10.86 1.26 1.38
CA LEU A 189 10.51 1.44 2.77
C LEU A 189 11.05 0.26 3.61
N GLU A 190 11.64 0.58 4.73
CA GLU A 190 12.14 -0.43 5.67
C GLU A 190 11.30 -0.44 6.96
N TYR A 191 10.98 -1.65 7.40
CA TYR A 191 10.31 -1.92 8.66
C TYR A 191 11.16 -2.91 9.46
N ASN A 192 11.63 -2.50 10.63
CA ASN A 192 12.52 -3.31 11.46
C ASN A 192 13.77 -3.83 10.72
N GLY A 193 14.31 -3.04 9.79
CA GLY A 193 15.51 -3.37 9.03
C GLY A 193 15.32 -4.24 7.79
N TYR A 194 14.05 -4.54 7.42
CA TYR A 194 13.70 -5.30 6.23
C TYR A 194 12.70 -4.53 5.36
N THR A 195 12.83 -4.66 4.05
CA THR A 195 11.82 -4.15 3.13
C THR A 195 10.67 -5.16 3.01
N PRO A 196 9.43 -4.71 2.70
CA PRO A 196 8.31 -5.61 2.40
C PRO A 196 8.65 -6.67 1.35
N ALA A 197 9.38 -6.27 0.29
CA ALA A 197 9.80 -7.19 -0.75
C ALA A 197 10.73 -8.29 -0.22
N GLN A 198 11.65 -7.98 0.69
CA GLN A 198 12.48 -9.01 1.35
C GLN A 198 11.63 -9.98 2.17
N GLY A 199 10.60 -9.49 2.85
CA GLY A 199 9.72 -10.34 3.65
C GLY A 199 8.87 -11.31 2.84
N VAL A 200 8.59 -11.00 1.57
CA VAL A 200 7.75 -11.81 0.68
C VAL A 200 8.57 -12.61 -0.33
N LEU A 201 9.55 -11.96 -0.96
CA LEU A 201 10.32 -12.54 -2.08
C LEU A 201 11.66 -13.13 -1.63
N GLY A 202 12.08 -12.91 -0.38
CA GLY A 202 13.37 -13.35 0.15
C GLY A 202 14.58 -12.55 -0.37
N HIS A 203 14.36 -11.60 -1.28
CA HIS A 203 15.40 -10.75 -1.86
C HIS A 203 14.82 -9.36 -2.23
N ASN A 204 15.69 -8.42 -2.51
CA ASN A 204 15.35 -7.12 -3.11
C ASN A 204 15.79 -7.11 -4.55
#